data_8c513d3abc887141a0150c79915235e4
#
_entry.id   8c513d3abc887141a0150c79915235e4
#
_cell.length_a   1.000
_cell.length_b   1.000
_cell.length_c   1.000
_cell.angle_alpha   90.00
_cell.angle_beta   90.00
_cell.angle_gamma   90.00
#
_symmetry.space_group_name_H-M   'P 1'
#
loop_
_entity.id
_entity.type
_entity.pdbx_description
1 polymer ?
#
loop_
_entity_poly.entity_id
_entity_poly.type
_entity_poly.pdbx_seq_one_letter_code
_entity_poly.pdbx_strand_id
1 'polypeptide(L)'
;MTEATDAARVRVRTRMAGPLPVSLVVITRDAANEIAECLLSAAFCSDALVVDSGSGDHTVEAARRSGARVVSHAFLGFGPQKQFAVREAVHDWVLCLDADERLSPRLRESIATLFAQGEPPHAAYALARRNRFLGRWLAHGEGYPDWTTRLFDRRRARWSDDPVHEHVIADGPVGRLEGDLLHASAESLERYVAKQNRYTTLQADALHARGKRSSALAMTLAPLARFLRFYVLRLGFLDGAPGFAHIAIGAFASFLKHAKLRALEREGRRS
;
A
#
# COMPACT_ATOMS: atom_id res chain seq x y z
N MET A 1 13.96 51.36 -15.91
CA MET A 1 14.78 50.25 -16.45
C MET A 1 15.06 49.33 -15.29
N THR A 2 14.31 48.28 -15.18
CA THR A 2 14.58 47.20 -14.24
C THR A 2 14.06 45.93 -14.91
N GLU A 3 15.00 45.14 -15.44
CA GLU A 3 14.71 43.89 -16.10
C GLU A 3 14.29 42.83 -15.06
N ALA A 4 13.10 42.31 -15.22
CA ALA A 4 12.62 41.15 -14.50
C ALA A 4 13.19 39.89 -15.17
N THR A 5 14.05 39.22 -14.47
CA THR A 5 14.64 37.93 -14.89
C THR A 5 13.59 36.85 -14.80
N ASP A 6 13.03 36.49 -15.94
CA ASP A 6 12.12 35.35 -16.12
C ASP A 6 12.93 34.06 -16.05
N ALA A 7 12.91 33.44 -14.88
CA ALA A 7 13.51 32.12 -14.69
C ALA A 7 12.60 31.05 -15.30
N ALA A 8 12.80 30.79 -16.59
CA ALA A 8 12.16 29.71 -17.33
C ALA A 8 12.43 28.38 -16.64
N ARG A 9 11.44 27.84 -15.95
CA ARG A 9 11.41 26.44 -15.51
C ARG A 9 11.34 25.55 -16.75
N VAL A 10 12.49 25.09 -17.20
CA VAL A 10 12.61 24.04 -18.22
C VAL A 10 11.95 22.79 -17.65
N ARG A 11 10.70 22.52 -18.05
CA ARG A 11 10.07 21.23 -17.87
C ARG A 11 10.75 20.23 -18.80
N VAL A 12 11.76 19.55 -18.29
CA VAL A 12 12.32 18.38 -19.00
C VAL A 12 11.21 17.33 -19.03
N ARG A 13 10.48 17.29 -20.14
CA ARG A 13 9.64 16.12 -20.47
C ARG A 13 10.59 14.98 -20.80
N THR A 14 10.92 14.17 -19.83
CA THR A 14 11.62 12.91 -20.03
C THR A 14 10.74 12.03 -20.92
N ARG A 15 11.00 12.03 -22.22
CA ARG A 15 10.34 11.15 -23.18
C ARG A 15 10.86 9.75 -22.90
N MET A 16 10.03 8.87 -22.37
CA MET A 16 10.37 7.47 -22.13
C MET A 16 10.92 6.86 -23.44
N ALA A 17 12.14 6.39 -23.43
CA ALA A 17 12.83 5.88 -24.61
C ALA A 17 12.35 4.47 -25.04
N GLY A 18 11.33 3.92 -24.37
CA GLY A 18 10.77 2.59 -24.57
C GLY A 18 10.29 1.97 -23.24
N PRO A 19 9.78 0.73 -23.30
CA PRO A 19 9.40 0.00 -22.09
C PRO A 19 10.63 -0.27 -21.19
N LEU A 20 10.47 -0.14 -19.88
CA LEU A 20 11.51 -0.45 -18.89
C LEU A 20 11.59 -1.97 -18.65
N PRO A 21 12.79 -2.53 -18.35
CA PRO A 21 12.96 -3.94 -17.98
C PRO A 21 12.46 -4.20 -16.55
N VAL A 22 11.17 -3.98 -16.36
CA VAL A 22 10.45 -4.15 -15.09
C VAL A 22 9.22 -5.01 -15.38
N SER A 23 8.96 -6.01 -14.55
CA SER A 23 7.71 -6.74 -14.53
C SER A 23 6.73 -6.10 -13.56
N LEU A 24 5.59 -5.63 -14.06
CA LEU A 24 4.44 -5.36 -13.22
C LEU A 24 3.82 -6.68 -12.79
N VAL A 25 3.66 -6.89 -11.49
CA VAL A 25 2.96 -8.07 -10.95
C VAL A 25 1.78 -7.62 -10.09
N VAL A 26 0.61 -8.18 -10.35
CA VAL A 26 -0.63 -7.85 -9.64
C VAL A 26 -1.29 -9.14 -9.18
N ILE A 27 -1.64 -9.24 -7.90
CA ILE A 27 -2.52 -10.30 -7.41
C ILE A 27 -3.95 -9.78 -7.38
N THR A 28 -4.92 -10.61 -7.77
CA THR A 28 -6.30 -10.15 -7.88
C THR A 28 -7.33 -11.23 -7.58
N ARG A 29 -8.52 -10.77 -7.19
CA ARG A 29 -9.77 -11.51 -7.19
C ARG A 29 -10.94 -10.53 -7.25
N ASP A 30 -11.86 -10.72 -8.20
CA ASP A 30 -13.10 -9.93 -8.36
C ASP A 30 -12.83 -8.40 -8.40
N ALA A 31 -11.98 -7.94 -9.35
CA ALA A 31 -11.54 -6.55 -9.51
C ALA A 31 -11.72 -6.04 -10.95
N ALA A 32 -12.81 -6.44 -11.63
CA ALA A 32 -13.08 -6.08 -13.03
C ALA A 32 -13.11 -4.57 -13.30
N ASN A 33 -13.52 -3.77 -12.30
CA ASN A 33 -13.64 -2.33 -12.43
C ASN A 33 -12.31 -1.59 -12.25
N GLU A 34 -11.33 -2.18 -11.57
CA GLU A 34 -10.10 -1.53 -11.14
C GLU A 34 -8.86 -1.98 -11.94
N ILE A 35 -8.82 -3.26 -12.33
CA ILE A 35 -7.63 -3.89 -12.89
C ILE A 35 -7.08 -3.20 -14.14
N ALA A 36 -7.95 -2.73 -15.04
CA ALA A 36 -7.53 -2.08 -16.28
C ALA A 36 -6.77 -0.78 -16.01
N GLU A 37 -7.23 0.05 -15.08
CA GLU A 37 -6.57 1.32 -14.74
C GLU A 37 -5.28 1.10 -13.96
N CYS A 38 -5.21 0.05 -13.11
CA CYS A 38 -3.99 -0.39 -12.47
C CYS A 38 -2.91 -0.70 -13.51
N LEU A 39 -3.20 -1.60 -14.47
CA LEU A 39 -2.30 -2.02 -15.54
C LEU A 39 -1.88 -0.84 -16.43
N LEU A 40 -2.81 0.00 -16.85
CA LEU A 40 -2.53 1.20 -17.67
C LEU A 40 -1.62 2.20 -16.94
N SER A 41 -1.74 2.31 -15.62
CA SER A 41 -0.88 3.21 -14.85
C SER A 41 0.59 2.81 -14.87
N ALA A 42 0.90 1.54 -15.16
CA ALA A 42 2.24 0.99 -15.23
C ALA A 42 2.60 0.45 -16.63
N ALA A 43 1.94 0.96 -17.70
CA ALA A 43 2.15 0.53 -19.08
C ALA A 43 3.59 0.75 -19.62
N PHE A 44 4.47 1.39 -18.87
CA PHE A 44 5.89 1.50 -19.16
C PHE A 44 6.69 0.24 -18.80
N CYS A 45 6.13 -0.68 -18.02
CA CYS A 45 6.74 -1.99 -17.76
C CYS A 45 6.70 -2.85 -19.02
N SER A 46 7.80 -3.54 -19.36
CA SER A 46 7.86 -4.39 -20.55
C SER A 46 7.18 -5.76 -20.38
N ASP A 47 6.83 -6.12 -19.14
CA ASP A 47 6.05 -7.31 -18.78
C ASP A 47 4.98 -6.94 -17.77
N ALA A 48 3.79 -7.50 -17.93
CA ALA A 48 2.68 -7.36 -16.97
C ALA A 48 2.07 -8.73 -16.70
N LEU A 49 2.07 -9.14 -15.44
CA LEU A 49 1.54 -10.40 -14.95
C LEU A 49 0.42 -10.16 -13.94
N VAL A 50 -0.71 -10.77 -14.15
CA VAL A 50 -1.83 -10.84 -13.21
C VAL A 50 -1.97 -12.26 -12.68
N VAL A 51 -1.91 -12.43 -11.37
CA VAL A 51 -2.17 -13.71 -10.70
C VAL A 51 -3.58 -13.67 -10.13
N ASP A 52 -4.48 -14.41 -10.76
CA ASP A 52 -5.90 -14.46 -10.42
C ASP A 52 -6.19 -15.60 -9.44
N SER A 53 -6.90 -15.30 -8.37
CA SER A 53 -7.26 -16.25 -7.30
C SER A 53 -8.69 -16.79 -7.44
N GLY A 54 -9.16 -16.97 -8.67
CA GLY A 54 -10.50 -17.50 -8.97
C GLY A 54 -11.56 -16.42 -8.96
N SER A 55 -11.40 -15.39 -9.80
CA SER A 55 -12.42 -14.37 -10.03
C SER A 55 -13.66 -14.95 -10.67
N GLY A 56 -14.84 -14.54 -10.18
CA GLY A 56 -16.15 -14.89 -10.72
C GLY A 56 -16.73 -13.82 -11.65
N ASP A 57 -16.06 -12.69 -11.77
CA ASP A 57 -16.43 -11.55 -12.61
C ASP A 57 -15.55 -11.45 -13.89
N HIS A 58 -15.60 -10.32 -14.62
CA HIS A 58 -14.84 -10.10 -15.85
C HIS A 58 -13.37 -9.64 -15.60
N THR A 59 -12.79 -9.88 -14.43
CA THR A 59 -11.42 -9.47 -14.09
C THR A 59 -10.39 -10.03 -15.07
N VAL A 60 -10.46 -11.34 -15.34
CA VAL A 60 -9.50 -12.04 -16.20
C VAL A 60 -9.54 -11.50 -17.65
N GLU A 61 -10.74 -11.29 -18.18
CA GLU A 61 -10.93 -10.72 -19.51
C GLU A 61 -10.43 -9.28 -19.59
N ALA A 62 -10.68 -8.47 -18.56
CA ALA A 62 -10.20 -7.08 -18.50
C ALA A 62 -8.66 -7.02 -18.43
N ALA A 63 -8.03 -7.89 -17.65
CA ALA A 63 -6.58 -8.00 -17.55
C ALA A 63 -5.94 -8.38 -18.90
N ARG A 64 -6.46 -9.41 -19.58
CA ARG A 64 -5.99 -9.85 -20.90
C ARG A 64 -6.15 -8.77 -21.97
N ARG A 65 -7.30 -8.07 -22.00
CA ARG A 65 -7.52 -6.94 -22.91
C ARG A 65 -6.56 -5.78 -22.68
N SER A 66 -6.07 -5.62 -21.44
CA SER A 66 -5.05 -4.62 -21.10
C SER A 66 -3.61 -5.10 -21.41
N GLY A 67 -3.43 -6.27 -22.06
CA GLY A 67 -2.14 -6.81 -22.47
C GLY A 67 -1.38 -7.60 -21.41
N ALA A 68 -2.00 -7.91 -20.28
CA ALA A 68 -1.35 -8.68 -19.23
C ALA A 68 -1.40 -10.20 -19.50
N ARG A 69 -0.34 -10.91 -19.11
CA ARG A 69 -0.37 -12.37 -18.93
C ARG A 69 -1.19 -12.69 -17.69
N VAL A 70 -2.07 -13.68 -17.73
CA VAL A 70 -2.89 -14.06 -16.58
C VAL A 70 -2.60 -15.50 -16.20
N VAL A 71 -2.21 -15.71 -14.94
CA VAL A 71 -1.99 -17.02 -14.33
C VAL A 71 -3.03 -17.23 -13.23
N SER A 72 -3.74 -18.36 -13.28
CA SER A 72 -4.66 -18.74 -12.20
C SER A 72 -3.88 -19.49 -11.11
N HIS A 73 -4.04 -19.05 -9.87
CA HIS A 73 -3.38 -19.67 -8.71
C HIS A 73 -4.24 -19.57 -7.46
N ALA A 74 -4.43 -20.69 -6.77
CA ALA A 74 -5.21 -20.70 -5.53
C ALA A 74 -4.62 -19.75 -4.50
N PHE A 75 -5.49 -19.02 -3.77
CA PHE A 75 -5.03 -18.07 -2.77
C PHE A 75 -4.41 -18.75 -1.55
N LEU A 76 -3.14 -18.51 -1.31
CA LEU A 76 -2.36 -19.07 -0.20
C LEU A 76 -2.08 -18.05 0.93
N GLY A 77 -2.71 -16.90 0.89
CA GLY A 77 -2.40 -15.74 1.73
C GLY A 77 -1.70 -14.62 0.94
N PHE A 78 -1.73 -13.39 1.44
CA PHE A 78 -1.24 -12.23 0.68
C PHE A 78 0.27 -12.31 0.40
N GLY A 79 1.10 -12.58 1.40
CA GLY A 79 2.55 -12.71 1.24
C GLY A 79 2.95 -13.83 0.26
N PRO A 80 2.53 -15.09 0.49
CA PRO A 80 2.80 -16.20 -0.42
C PRO A 80 2.30 -15.96 -1.85
N GLN A 81 1.10 -15.35 -2.02
CA GLN A 81 0.54 -15.06 -3.34
C GLN A 81 1.36 -14.00 -4.09
N LYS A 82 1.75 -12.92 -3.42
CA LYS A 82 2.64 -11.88 -3.97
C LYS A 82 4.02 -12.46 -4.30
N GLN A 83 4.56 -13.32 -3.44
CA GLN A 83 5.84 -13.98 -3.70
C GLN A 83 5.77 -14.96 -4.87
N PHE A 84 4.65 -15.67 -5.06
CA PHE A 84 4.41 -16.48 -6.25
C PHE A 84 4.44 -15.60 -7.51
N ALA A 85 3.70 -14.48 -7.53
CA ALA A 85 3.69 -13.56 -8.65
C ALA A 85 5.09 -13.02 -8.99
N VAL A 86 5.91 -12.73 -7.98
CA VAL A 86 7.31 -12.30 -8.16
C VAL A 86 8.17 -13.39 -8.82
N ARG A 87 7.96 -14.67 -8.49
CA ARG A 87 8.69 -15.79 -9.11
C ARG A 87 8.36 -15.97 -10.58
N GLU A 88 7.10 -15.73 -10.96
CA GLU A 88 6.58 -15.83 -12.33
C GLU A 88 6.90 -14.59 -13.20
N ALA A 89 7.52 -13.56 -12.63
CA ALA A 89 7.93 -12.35 -13.35
C ALA A 89 9.06 -12.65 -14.35
N VAL A 90 9.09 -11.92 -15.46
CA VAL A 90 10.14 -12.07 -16.50
C VAL A 90 11.42 -11.36 -16.08
N HIS A 91 11.32 -10.16 -15.54
CA HIS A 91 12.46 -9.32 -15.17
C HIS A 91 12.87 -9.48 -13.70
N ASP A 92 14.12 -9.12 -13.42
CA ASP A 92 14.64 -9.09 -12.05
C ASP A 92 14.04 -7.94 -11.23
N TRP A 93 13.77 -6.81 -11.88
CA TRP A 93 13.03 -5.71 -11.25
C TRP A 93 11.53 -5.95 -11.34
N VAL A 94 10.88 -5.92 -10.20
CA VAL A 94 9.43 -6.12 -10.09
C VAL A 94 8.75 -4.93 -9.43
N LEU A 95 7.63 -4.52 -10.01
CA LEU A 95 6.71 -3.55 -9.43
C LEU A 95 5.45 -4.31 -9.00
N CYS A 96 5.26 -4.46 -7.70
CA CYS A 96 4.10 -5.17 -7.14
C CYS A 96 2.99 -4.18 -6.81
N LEU A 97 1.84 -4.30 -7.46
CA LEU A 97 0.66 -3.48 -7.17
C LEU A 97 -0.51 -4.36 -6.74
N ASP A 98 -1.38 -3.81 -5.90
CA ASP A 98 -2.70 -4.36 -5.68
C ASP A 98 -3.64 -3.84 -6.80
N ALA A 99 -4.69 -4.58 -7.15
CA ALA A 99 -5.53 -4.27 -8.33
C ALA A 99 -6.23 -2.88 -8.25
N ASP A 100 -6.40 -2.34 -7.06
CA ASP A 100 -6.97 -1.03 -6.76
C ASP A 100 -5.92 0.09 -6.54
N GLU A 101 -4.64 -0.20 -6.86
CA GLU A 101 -3.54 0.76 -6.80
C GLU A 101 -3.17 1.28 -8.21
N ARG A 102 -2.78 2.56 -8.29
CA ARG A 102 -2.38 3.25 -9.54
C ARG A 102 -1.21 4.19 -9.29
N LEU A 103 -0.30 4.26 -10.24
CA LEU A 103 0.82 5.21 -10.18
C LEU A 103 0.36 6.60 -10.62
N SER A 104 0.64 7.62 -9.82
CA SER A 104 0.48 9.01 -10.26
C SER A 104 1.47 9.35 -11.39
N PRO A 105 1.20 10.38 -12.24
CA PRO A 105 2.14 10.81 -13.27
C PRO A 105 3.55 11.12 -12.71
N ARG A 106 3.62 11.77 -11.55
CA ARG A 106 4.90 12.08 -10.90
C ARG A 106 5.66 10.83 -10.47
N LEU A 107 4.97 9.82 -9.94
CA LEU A 107 5.61 8.56 -9.55
C LEU A 107 6.14 7.79 -10.77
N ARG A 108 5.39 7.79 -11.88
CA ARG A 108 5.87 7.21 -13.16
C ARG A 108 7.14 7.88 -13.66
N GLU A 109 7.18 9.22 -13.62
CA GLU A 109 8.38 9.99 -13.99
C GLU A 109 9.56 9.67 -13.07
N SER A 110 9.31 9.52 -11.77
CA SER A 110 10.32 9.17 -10.78
C SER A 110 10.94 7.78 -11.04
N ILE A 111 10.09 6.79 -11.35
CA ILE A 111 10.54 5.44 -11.74
C ILE A 111 11.34 5.51 -13.06
N ALA A 112 10.84 6.19 -14.07
CA ALA A 112 11.53 6.32 -15.34
C ALA A 112 12.91 6.99 -15.21
N THR A 113 13.00 8.02 -14.39
CA THR A 113 14.26 8.72 -14.10
C THR A 113 15.24 7.81 -13.37
N LEU A 114 14.77 7.00 -12.42
CA LEU A 114 15.59 6.03 -11.70
C LEU A 114 16.30 5.07 -12.66
N PHE A 115 15.57 4.47 -13.59
CA PHE A 115 16.13 3.52 -14.56
C PHE A 115 16.94 4.20 -15.66
N ALA A 116 16.66 5.46 -16.02
CA ALA A 116 17.45 6.22 -16.96
C ALA A 116 18.87 6.56 -16.48
N GLN A 117 19.08 6.55 -15.17
CA GLN A 117 20.39 6.81 -14.53
C GLN A 117 21.28 5.56 -14.45
N GLY A 118 20.84 4.43 -14.97
CA GLY A 118 21.53 3.15 -14.91
C GLY A 118 20.92 2.18 -13.90
N GLU A 119 21.74 1.30 -13.32
CA GLU A 119 21.25 0.35 -12.32
C GLU A 119 20.84 1.07 -11.04
N PRO A 120 19.61 0.82 -10.51
CA PRO A 120 19.15 1.47 -9.30
C PRO A 120 20.03 1.18 -8.09
N PRO A 121 20.44 2.20 -7.29
CA PRO A 121 21.41 2.05 -6.21
C PRO A 121 20.91 1.25 -4.99
N HIS A 122 19.59 1.11 -4.80
CA HIS A 122 19.00 0.33 -3.71
C HIS A 122 18.32 -0.93 -4.23
N ALA A 123 18.27 -1.99 -3.40
CA ALA A 123 17.58 -3.22 -3.74
C ALA A 123 16.04 -3.06 -3.78
N ALA A 124 15.51 -2.05 -3.12
CA ALA A 124 14.07 -1.81 -3.04
C ALA A 124 13.74 -0.33 -2.85
N TYR A 125 12.51 0.04 -3.23
CA TYR A 125 11.99 1.41 -3.14
C TYR A 125 10.59 1.42 -2.55
N ALA A 126 10.39 2.29 -1.55
CA ALA A 126 9.10 2.59 -0.97
C ALA A 126 8.41 3.73 -1.73
N LEU A 127 7.11 3.57 -1.93
CA LEU A 127 6.21 4.51 -2.58
C LEU A 127 5.28 5.10 -1.53
N ALA A 128 4.96 6.39 -1.65
CA ALA A 128 4.02 7.07 -0.77
C ALA A 128 2.59 6.69 -1.19
N ARG A 129 1.96 5.73 -0.51
CA ARG A 129 0.57 5.35 -0.78
C ARG A 129 -0.36 6.43 -0.25
N ARG A 130 -1.26 6.86 -1.13
CA ARG A 130 -2.28 7.85 -0.85
C ARG A 130 -3.65 7.21 -0.92
N ASN A 131 -4.31 7.13 0.22
CA ASN A 131 -5.58 6.44 0.34
C ASN A 131 -6.75 7.37 0.02
N ARG A 132 -7.76 6.85 -0.71
CA ARG A 132 -9.04 7.52 -0.89
C ARG A 132 -10.00 7.03 0.18
N PHE A 133 -10.56 7.96 0.94
CA PHE A 133 -11.51 7.65 2.00
C PHE A 133 -12.72 8.59 1.94
N LEU A 134 -13.93 8.04 1.96
CA LEU A 134 -15.18 8.79 1.82
C LEU A 134 -15.16 9.78 0.63
N GLY A 135 -14.64 9.33 -0.52
CA GLY A 135 -14.57 10.10 -1.75
C GLY A 135 -13.41 11.11 -1.84
N ARG A 136 -12.64 11.33 -0.78
CA ARG A 136 -11.51 12.27 -0.75
C ARG A 136 -10.16 11.54 -0.73
N TRP A 137 -9.20 12.03 -1.50
CA TRP A 137 -7.80 11.64 -1.39
C TRP A 137 -7.20 12.28 -0.14
N LEU A 138 -6.81 11.45 0.85
CA LEU A 138 -6.18 11.94 2.06
C LEU A 138 -4.75 12.44 1.74
N ALA A 139 -4.40 13.60 2.29
CA ALA A 139 -3.08 14.22 2.09
C ALA A 139 -2.35 14.48 3.41
N HIS A 140 -3.01 14.22 4.54
CA HIS A 140 -2.52 14.52 5.89
C HIS A 140 -2.87 13.39 6.87
N GLY A 141 -2.45 13.57 8.10
CA GLY A 141 -2.83 12.69 9.20
C GLY A 141 -2.23 11.31 9.10
N GLU A 142 -3.06 10.29 9.36
CA GLU A 142 -2.68 8.88 9.33
C GLU A 142 -2.73 8.29 7.91
N GLY A 143 -3.58 8.85 7.04
CA GLY A 143 -3.82 8.33 5.70
C GLY A 143 -2.73 8.65 4.69
N TYR A 144 -1.75 9.54 5.02
CA TYR A 144 -0.69 9.93 4.11
C TYR A 144 0.50 10.59 4.85
N PRO A 145 1.76 10.37 4.38
CA PRO A 145 2.15 9.29 3.48
C PRO A 145 2.15 7.93 4.20
N ASP A 146 1.59 6.93 3.54
CA ASP A 146 1.66 5.54 3.96
C ASP A 146 2.75 4.83 3.12
N TRP A 147 3.98 4.81 3.63
CA TRP A 147 5.12 4.27 2.89
C TRP A 147 5.03 2.76 2.76
N THR A 148 4.95 2.28 1.52
CA THR A 148 4.90 0.85 1.20
C THR A 148 5.93 0.50 0.14
N THR A 149 6.73 -0.55 0.36
CA THR A 149 7.72 -1.02 -0.60
C THR A 149 7.03 -1.80 -1.71
N ARG A 150 7.15 -1.32 -2.96
CA ARG A 150 6.45 -1.90 -4.12
C ARG A 150 7.37 -2.18 -5.32
N LEU A 151 8.48 -1.45 -5.46
CA LEU A 151 9.46 -1.66 -6.54
C LEU A 151 10.74 -2.24 -5.94
N PHE A 152 11.19 -3.41 -6.44
CA PHE A 152 12.40 -4.05 -5.91
C PHE A 152 13.03 -5.06 -6.88
N ASP A 153 14.32 -5.32 -6.68
CA ASP A 153 15.05 -6.40 -7.34
C ASP A 153 14.79 -7.72 -6.61
N ARG A 154 14.11 -8.67 -7.27
CA ARG A 154 13.75 -9.99 -6.71
C ARG A 154 14.93 -10.87 -6.33
N ARG A 155 16.13 -10.57 -6.79
CA ARG A 155 17.37 -11.26 -6.41
C ARG A 155 17.85 -10.84 -5.03
N ARG A 156 17.44 -9.64 -4.57
CA ARG A 156 17.90 -8.98 -3.34
C ARG A 156 16.77 -8.61 -2.37
N ALA A 157 15.53 -8.90 -2.76
CA ALA A 157 14.36 -8.63 -1.92
C ALA A 157 13.23 -9.65 -2.19
N ARG A 158 12.41 -9.88 -1.20
CA ARG A 158 11.30 -10.83 -1.25
C ARG A 158 10.15 -10.40 -0.34
N TRP A 159 8.97 -10.92 -0.56
CA TRP A 159 7.86 -10.78 0.39
C TRP A 159 8.11 -11.62 1.64
N SER A 160 7.69 -11.11 2.80
CA SER A 160 7.66 -11.87 4.05
C SER A 160 6.55 -12.92 4.03
N ASP A 161 6.70 -13.95 4.87
CA ASP A 161 5.68 -14.98 5.07
C ASP A 161 4.68 -14.61 6.18
N ASP A 162 4.67 -13.33 6.62
CA ASP A 162 3.77 -12.87 7.67
C ASP A 162 2.30 -12.94 7.22
N PRO A 163 1.43 -13.58 7.99
CA PRO A 163 0.06 -13.83 7.54
C PRO A 163 -0.84 -12.58 7.57
N VAL A 164 -0.46 -11.53 8.29
CA VAL A 164 -1.30 -10.33 8.52
C VAL A 164 -0.65 -9.02 8.08
N HIS A 165 0.66 -8.92 8.12
CA HIS A 165 1.43 -7.71 7.81
C HIS A 165 2.57 -8.04 6.85
N GLU A 166 2.20 -8.62 5.70
CA GLU A 166 3.18 -8.91 4.66
C GLU A 166 3.91 -7.63 4.22
N HIS A 167 5.22 -7.71 4.14
CA HIS A 167 6.09 -6.62 3.74
C HIS A 167 7.26 -7.14 2.94
N VAL A 168 7.93 -6.26 2.22
CA VAL A 168 9.13 -6.61 1.46
C VAL A 168 10.34 -6.57 2.39
N ILE A 169 11.06 -7.67 2.46
CA ILE A 169 12.36 -7.80 3.12
C ILE A 169 13.42 -7.59 2.05
N ALA A 170 14.26 -6.57 2.20
CA ALA A 170 15.29 -6.21 1.24
C ALA A 170 16.69 -6.24 1.87
N ASP A 171 17.69 -6.57 1.05
CA ASP A 171 19.09 -6.51 1.41
C ASP A 171 19.57 -5.05 1.36
N GLY A 172 19.68 -4.43 2.53
CA GLY A 172 20.17 -3.08 2.69
C GLY A 172 19.06 -2.00 2.76
N PRO A 173 19.42 -0.72 2.60
CA PRO A 173 18.48 0.38 2.76
C PRO A 173 17.45 0.43 1.63
N VAL A 174 16.23 0.83 2.00
CA VAL A 174 15.13 1.04 1.07
C VAL A 174 15.09 2.50 0.64
N GLY A 175 15.19 2.75 -0.67
CA GLY A 175 15.04 4.08 -1.26
C GLY A 175 13.60 4.58 -1.19
N ARG A 176 13.38 5.88 -1.48
CA ARG A 176 12.05 6.48 -1.61
C ARG A 176 11.92 7.17 -2.95
N LEU A 177 10.77 7.02 -3.59
CA LEU A 177 10.45 7.68 -4.85
C LEU A 177 9.44 8.81 -4.62
N GLU A 178 9.54 9.84 -5.46
CA GLU A 178 8.62 10.97 -5.43
C GLU A 178 7.34 10.65 -6.22
N GLY A 179 6.22 11.17 -5.73
CA GLY A 179 4.89 10.95 -6.29
C GLY A 179 4.11 9.92 -5.50
N ASP A 180 2.84 9.78 -5.86
CA ASP A 180 1.87 9.01 -5.08
C ASP A 180 1.54 7.68 -5.75
N LEU A 181 1.47 6.62 -4.94
CA LEU A 181 0.74 5.41 -5.24
C LEU A 181 -0.71 5.62 -4.80
N LEU A 182 -1.60 5.85 -5.74
CA LEU A 182 -3.01 6.13 -5.49
C LEU A 182 -3.74 4.81 -5.20
N HIS A 183 -4.34 4.70 -4.02
CA HIS A 183 -5.10 3.53 -3.59
C HIS A 183 -6.58 3.92 -3.43
N ALA A 184 -7.39 3.52 -4.41
CA ALA A 184 -8.80 3.82 -4.51
C ALA A 184 -9.65 2.62 -4.06
N SER A 185 -9.50 2.19 -2.80
CA SER A 185 -10.35 1.12 -2.29
C SER A 185 -11.83 1.50 -2.43
N ALA A 186 -12.60 0.68 -3.15
CA ALA A 186 -14.06 0.79 -3.25
C ALA A 186 -14.78 0.32 -1.98
N GLU A 187 -14.04 0.17 -0.88
CA GLU A 187 -14.54 -0.36 0.38
C GLU A 187 -15.59 0.58 0.99
N SER A 188 -16.76 0.06 1.31
CA SER A 188 -17.76 0.80 2.07
C SER A 188 -17.25 1.10 3.48
N LEU A 189 -17.78 2.17 4.11
CA LEU A 189 -17.44 2.50 5.51
C LEU A 189 -17.69 1.32 6.44
N GLU A 190 -18.77 0.58 6.22
CA GLU A 190 -19.13 -0.61 6.99
C GLU A 190 -18.03 -1.69 6.90
N ARG A 191 -17.59 -2.02 5.67
CA ARG A 191 -16.51 -3.00 5.44
C ARG A 191 -15.20 -2.52 6.04
N TYR A 192 -14.89 -1.23 5.91
CA TYR A 192 -13.70 -0.63 6.52
C TYR A 192 -13.70 -0.80 8.04
N VAL A 193 -14.81 -0.47 8.72
CA VAL A 193 -14.94 -0.62 10.17
C VAL A 193 -14.86 -2.09 10.59
N ALA A 194 -15.53 -3.00 9.87
CA ALA A 194 -15.45 -4.44 10.13
C ALA A 194 -14.01 -4.98 10.00
N LYS A 195 -13.28 -4.53 8.98
CA LYS A 195 -11.86 -4.85 8.78
C LYS A 195 -10.99 -4.34 9.93
N GLN A 196 -11.18 -3.08 10.35
CA GLN A 196 -10.48 -2.52 11.53
C GLN A 196 -10.78 -3.33 12.79
N ASN A 197 -12.04 -3.70 13.03
CA ASN A 197 -12.40 -4.53 14.17
C ASN A 197 -11.69 -5.89 14.16
N ARG A 198 -11.64 -6.56 12.99
CA ARG A 198 -10.91 -7.84 12.83
C ARG A 198 -9.41 -7.67 13.11
N TYR A 199 -8.78 -6.62 12.56
CA TYR A 199 -7.36 -6.35 12.80
C TYR A 199 -7.05 -6.07 14.26
N THR A 200 -7.93 -5.39 15.00
CA THR A 200 -7.72 -5.18 16.45
C THR A 200 -7.79 -6.49 17.23
N THR A 201 -8.58 -7.48 16.79
CA THR A 201 -8.59 -8.82 17.40
C THR A 201 -7.26 -9.52 17.17
N LEU A 202 -6.82 -9.63 15.93
CA LEU A 202 -5.54 -10.27 15.59
C LEU A 202 -4.35 -9.62 16.29
N GLN A 203 -4.34 -8.29 16.43
CA GLN A 203 -3.30 -7.57 17.17
C GLN A 203 -3.34 -7.87 18.66
N ALA A 204 -4.54 -7.94 19.25
CA ALA A 204 -4.70 -8.27 20.67
C ALA A 204 -4.23 -9.71 20.96
N ASP A 205 -4.61 -10.67 20.11
CA ASP A 205 -4.18 -12.06 20.23
C ASP A 205 -2.65 -12.20 20.12
N ALA A 206 -2.04 -11.53 19.14
CA ALA A 206 -0.59 -11.53 18.95
C ALA A 206 0.16 -10.88 20.13
N LEU A 207 -0.38 -9.82 20.73
CA LEU A 207 0.18 -9.19 21.92
C LEU A 207 0.05 -10.10 23.13
N HIS A 208 -1.11 -10.74 23.30
CA HIS A 208 -1.37 -11.69 24.38
C HIS A 208 -0.41 -12.89 24.33
N ALA A 209 -0.25 -13.49 23.15
CA ALA A 209 0.70 -14.60 22.91
C ALA A 209 2.16 -14.23 23.24
N ARG A 210 2.51 -12.93 23.11
CA ARG A 210 3.84 -12.39 23.50
C ARG A 210 3.92 -12.00 24.98
N GLY A 211 2.92 -12.32 25.80
CA GLY A 211 2.88 -11.98 27.22
C GLY A 211 2.69 -10.48 27.50
N LYS A 212 2.32 -9.66 26.49
CA LYS A 212 2.05 -8.24 26.69
C LYS A 212 0.72 -8.04 27.40
N ARG A 213 0.65 -7.01 28.25
CA ARG A 213 -0.53 -6.66 29.04
C ARG A 213 -1.02 -5.25 28.70
N SER A 214 -2.30 -5.00 28.94
CA SER A 214 -2.91 -3.69 28.81
C SER A 214 -3.40 -3.16 30.13
N SER A 215 -3.19 -1.86 30.40
CA SER A 215 -3.73 -1.15 31.55
C SER A 215 -4.95 -0.32 31.18
N ALA A 216 -5.77 0.07 32.20
CA ALA A 216 -6.85 1.03 31.97
C ALA A 216 -6.32 2.37 31.43
N LEU A 217 -5.14 2.79 31.89
CA LEU A 217 -4.50 4.01 31.43
C LEU A 217 -4.08 3.91 29.95
N ALA A 218 -3.50 2.78 29.52
CA ALA A 218 -3.16 2.56 28.12
C ALA A 218 -4.41 2.55 27.22
N MET A 219 -5.52 1.97 27.71
CA MET A 219 -6.80 1.92 27.00
C MET A 219 -7.41 3.31 26.77
N THR A 220 -7.16 4.26 27.66
CA THR A 220 -7.68 5.64 27.55
C THR A 220 -6.70 6.59 26.86
N LEU A 221 -5.43 6.56 27.25
CA LEU A 221 -4.45 7.53 26.74
C LEU A 221 -3.93 7.20 25.33
N ALA A 222 -3.79 5.92 24.96
CA ALA A 222 -3.27 5.57 23.64
C ALA A 222 -4.19 6.05 22.49
N PRO A 223 -5.53 5.90 22.53
CA PRO A 223 -6.43 6.47 21.53
C PRO A 223 -6.35 8.00 21.46
N LEU A 224 -6.32 8.66 22.60
CA LEU A 224 -6.24 10.13 22.67
C LEU A 224 -4.91 10.63 22.07
N ALA A 225 -3.80 10.05 22.47
CA ALA A 225 -2.49 10.40 21.93
C ALA A 225 -2.40 10.15 20.41
N ARG A 226 -2.99 9.02 19.94
CA ARG A 226 -3.08 8.73 18.49
C ARG A 226 -3.90 9.80 17.77
N PHE A 227 -5.08 10.14 18.30
CA PHE A 227 -5.94 11.17 17.69
C PHE A 227 -5.22 12.52 17.62
N LEU A 228 -4.66 13.01 18.73
CA LEU A 228 -3.93 14.29 18.76
C LEU A 228 -2.74 14.28 17.82
N ARG A 229 -1.98 13.19 17.79
CA ARG A 229 -0.83 13.05 16.88
C ARG A 229 -1.24 13.20 15.42
N PHE A 230 -2.29 12.50 14.98
CA PHE A 230 -2.65 12.48 13.56
C PHE A 230 -3.56 13.64 13.17
N TYR A 231 -4.46 14.05 14.02
CA TYR A 231 -5.39 15.13 13.72
C TYR A 231 -4.74 16.51 13.84
N VAL A 232 -3.96 16.74 14.90
CA VAL A 232 -3.33 18.03 15.18
C VAL A 232 -1.90 18.08 14.62
N LEU A 233 -0.98 17.23 15.13
CA LEU A 233 0.44 17.33 14.76
C LEU A 233 0.73 16.96 13.31
N ARG A 234 -0.05 16.04 12.72
CA ARG A 234 0.06 15.67 11.32
C ARG A 234 -1.01 16.32 10.43
N LEU A 235 -1.63 17.39 10.93
CA LEU A 235 -2.54 18.27 10.19
C LEU A 235 -3.74 17.54 9.56
N GLY A 236 -4.18 16.41 10.13
CA GLY A 236 -5.29 15.62 9.59
C GLY A 236 -6.61 16.37 9.48
N PHE A 237 -6.78 17.49 10.22
CA PHE A 237 -7.93 18.39 10.11
C PHE A 237 -8.03 19.07 8.73
N LEU A 238 -6.92 19.19 7.99
CA LEU A 238 -6.92 19.74 6.64
C LEU A 238 -7.60 18.84 5.60
N ASP A 239 -7.76 17.55 5.91
CA ASP A 239 -8.52 16.63 5.08
C ASP A 239 -10.04 16.68 5.35
N GLY A 240 -10.50 17.61 6.21
CA GLY A 240 -11.91 17.85 6.49
C GLY A 240 -12.61 16.68 7.18
N ALA A 241 -13.92 16.52 6.92
CA ALA A 241 -14.72 15.45 7.54
C ALA A 241 -14.21 14.03 7.24
N PRO A 242 -13.76 13.68 6.00
CA PRO A 242 -13.14 12.37 5.75
C PRO A 242 -11.87 12.13 6.57
N GLY A 243 -10.99 13.14 6.71
CA GLY A 243 -9.78 13.06 7.54
C GLY A 243 -10.11 12.84 9.02
N PHE A 244 -11.08 13.60 9.54
CA PHE A 244 -11.57 13.43 10.89
C PHE A 244 -12.11 12.00 11.12
N ALA A 245 -13.00 11.52 10.24
CA ALA A 245 -13.60 10.20 10.36
C ALA A 245 -12.55 9.08 10.32
N HIS A 246 -11.60 9.16 9.39
CA HIS A 246 -10.51 8.19 9.27
C HIS A 246 -9.68 8.12 10.56
N ILE A 247 -9.26 9.27 11.11
CA ILE A 247 -8.45 9.36 12.32
C ILE A 247 -9.24 8.93 13.57
N ALA A 248 -10.52 9.28 13.65
CA ALA A 248 -11.39 8.88 14.76
C ALA A 248 -11.59 7.36 14.80
N ILE A 249 -11.80 6.72 13.63
CA ILE A 249 -11.89 5.25 13.52
C ILE A 249 -10.55 4.61 13.93
N GLY A 250 -9.41 5.15 13.48
CA GLY A 250 -8.09 4.69 13.89
C GLY A 250 -7.83 4.80 15.39
N ALA A 251 -8.25 5.90 16.01
CA ALA A 251 -8.19 6.08 17.47
C ALA A 251 -9.09 5.08 18.22
N PHE A 252 -10.30 4.86 17.70
CA PHE A 252 -11.22 3.85 18.25
C PHE A 252 -10.66 2.43 18.09
N ALA A 253 -10.03 2.11 16.97
CA ALA A 253 -9.33 0.83 16.79
C ALA A 253 -8.20 0.65 17.80
N SER A 254 -7.47 1.72 18.16
CA SER A 254 -6.47 1.68 19.23
C SER A 254 -7.11 1.35 20.59
N PHE A 255 -8.26 1.95 20.90
CA PHE A 255 -9.04 1.60 22.09
C PHE A 255 -9.45 0.12 22.10
N LEU A 256 -10.07 -0.35 20.99
CA LEU A 256 -10.55 -1.74 20.87
C LEU A 256 -9.43 -2.76 21.07
N LYS A 257 -8.25 -2.52 20.48
CA LYS A 257 -7.08 -3.38 20.65
C LYS A 257 -6.72 -3.55 22.14
N HIS A 258 -6.63 -2.45 22.89
CA HIS A 258 -6.30 -2.50 24.31
C HIS A 258 -7.42 -3.11 25.15
N ALA A 259 -8.67 -2.87 24.81
CA ALA A 259 -9.83 -3.45 25.49
C ALA A 259 -9.88 -4.98 25.29
N LYS A 260 -9.69 -5.45 24.05
CA LYS A 260 -9.65 -6.89 23.73
C LYS A 260 -8.48 -7.60 24.41
N LEU A 261 -7.28 -7.00 24.38
CA LEU A 261 -6.13 -7.55 25.09
C LEU A 261 -6.42 -7.71 26.59
N ARG A 262 -7.09 -6.72 27.20
CA ARG A 262 -7.47 -6.80 28.60
C ARG A 262 -8.56 -7.85 28.90
N ALA A 263 -9.46 -8.11 27.96
CA ALA A 263 -10.44 -9.18 28.06
C ALA A 263 -9.75 -10.55 28.10
N LEU A 264 -8.84 -10.81 27.15
CA LEU A 264 -8.03 -12.05 27.10
C LEU A 264 -7.24 -12.29 28.40
N GLU A 265 -6.64 -11.24 28.99
CA GLU A 265 -5.92 -11.35 30.24
C GLU A 265 -6.82 -11.77 31.43
N ARG A 266 -8.10 -11.37 31.39
CA ARG A 266 -9.06 -11.74 32.45
C ARG A 266 -9.55 -13.17 32.29
N GLU A 267 -9.75 -13.63 31.05
CA GLU A 267 -10.15 -15.01 30.76
C GLU A 267 -9.05 -16.00 31.15
N GLY A 268 -7.79 -15.74 30.79
CA GLY A 268 -6.64 -16.54 31.18
C GLY A 268 -6.30 -16.56 32.67
N ARG A 269 -6.94 -15.68 33.51
CA ARG A 269 -6.81 -15.73 34.96
C ARG A 269 -7.92 -16.53 35.64
N ARG A 270 -8.97 -16.92 34.89
CA ARG A 270 -10.12 -17.68 35.39
C ARG A 270 -10.04 -19.15 35.06
N SER A 271 -9.19 -19.52 34.07
CA SER A 271 -8.79 -20.88 33.72
C SER A 271 -7.54 -21.30 34.53
#